data_9452b76d8b1989a413418238e40ae3c8
#
_entry.id   9452b76d8b1989a413418238e40ae3c8
#
_cell.length_a   1.000
_cell.length_b   1.000
_cell.length_c   1.000
_cell.angle_alpha   90.00
_cell.angle_beta   90.00
_cell.angle_gamma   90.00
#
_symmetry.space_group_name_H-M   'P 1'
#
loop_
_entity.id
_entity.type
_entity.pdbx_description
1 polymer ?
#
loop_
_entity_poly.entity_id
_entity_poly.type
_entity_poly.pdbx_seq_one_letter_code
_entity_poly.pdbx_strand_id
1 'polypeptide(L)'
;QRLIKKSRLKSVEDFIENNNGYFPNSIVISVDAKNCQFDRADTQVKSTISDVGILHLPKKYKSAYIIDGQHRLYGYSNTSYKDTNTIPVVAFVNLSREEQVKLFMQINENQKAVSKDLKETLKADLLWTSERYDEQIDALTSRIAITLGESRNSPLYGKINIGQDKAELTIQNIKLALKRSKFIGKVSKNKIEELGLVYNGNLDFTFDWLKNFFIKSLDYLASNIEEDWKSDKSLIVSNNGIYGII
;
A
#
# COMPACT_ATOMS: atom_id res chain seq x y z
N GLN A 1 -3.75 -3.94 0.34
CA GLN A 1 -4.62 -4.37 -0.78
C GLN A 1 -5.21 -3.13 -1.43
N ARG A 2 -5.11 -2.99 -2.76
CA ARG A 2 -5.70 -1.87 -3.49
C ARG A 2 -7.23 -1.97 -3.43
N LEU A 3 -7.91 -0.87 -3.09
CA LEU A 3 -9.37 -0.83 -3.08
C LEU A 3 -9.94 -1.09 -4.47
N ILE A 4 -10.88 -2.03 -4.55
CA ILE A 4 -11.56 -2.38 -5.79
C ILE A 4 -12.69 -1.39 -6.02
N LYS A 5 -12.62 -0.63 -7.12
CA LYS A 5 -13.68 0.33 -7.50
C LYS A 5 -14.78 -0.37 -8.30
N LYS A 6 -16.02 -0.37 -7.79
CA LYS A 6 -17.18 -0.98 -8.45
C LYS A 6 -17.40 -0.48 -9.87
N SER A 7 -17.24 0.82 -10.11
CA SER A 7 -17.37 1.40 -11.46
C SER A 7 -16.36 0.84 -12.46
N ARG A 8 -15.13 0.55 -12.01
CA ARG A 8 -14.11 -0.08 -12.84
C ARG A 8 -14.41 -1.54 -13.13
N LEU A 9 -14.98 -2.27 -12.18
CA LEU A 9 -15.40 -3.67 -12.40
C LEU A 9 -16.43 -3.72 -13.51
N LYS A 10 -17.48 -2.87 -13.41
CA LYS A 10 -18.53 -2.81 -14.41
C LYS A 10 -17.99 -2.44 -15.80
N SER A 11 -17.11 -1.46 -15.88
CA SER A 11 -16.47 -1.07 -17.15
C SER A 11 -15.66 -2.22 -17.79
N VAL A 12 -15.01 -3.05 -16.99
CA VAL A 12 -14.28 -4.24 -17.47
C VAL A 12 -15.25 -5.32 -17.91
N GLU A 13 -16.28 -5.60 -17.13
CA GLU A 13 -17.36 -6.53 -17.44
C GLU A 13 -18.02 -6.18 -18.79
N ASP A 14 -18.48 -4.94 -18.93
CA ASP A 14 -19.10 -4.43 -20.16
C ASP A 14 -18.15 -4.53 -21.38
N PHE A 15 -16.85 -4.25 -21.17
CA PHE A 15 -15.86 -4.40 -22.24
C PHE A 15 -15.73 -5.85 -22.71
N ILE A 16 -15.65 -6.81 -21.78
CA ILE A 16 -15.49 -8.23 -22.09
C ILE A 16 -16.73 -8.79 -22.77
N GLU A 17 -17.92 -8.49 -22.26
CA GLU A 17 -19.19 -8.93 -22.86
C GLU A 17 -19.37 -8.39 -24.28
N ASN A 18 -19.01 -7.12 -24.52
CA ASN A 18 -19.11 -6.49 -25.83
C ASN A 18 -18.02 -6.92 -26.84
N ASN A 19 -16.98 -7.64 -26.39
CA ASN A 19 -15.87 -8.12 -27.21
C ASN A 19 -15.75 -9.65 -27.22
N ASN A 20 -16.85 -10.37 -27.09
CA ASN A 20 -16.90 -11.83 -27.15
C ASN A 20 -15.91 -12.53 -26.21
N GLY A 21 -15.77 -12.01 -25.00
CA GLY A 21 -14.88 -12.55 -23.98
C GLY A 21 -13.40 -12.20 -24.17
N TYR A 22 -13.03 -11.44 -25.22
CA TYR A 22 -11.63 -11.08 -25.46
C TYR A 22 -11.13 -10.05 -24.45
N PHE A 23 -9.93 -10.33 -23.92
CA PHE A 23 -9.23 -9.41 -23.04
C PHE A 23 -7.72 -9.42 -23.31
N PRO A 24 -7.16 -8.33 -23.89
CA PRO A 24 -5.82 -8.35 -24.47
C PRO A 24 -4.67 -8.29 -23.45
N ASN A 25 -4.95 -7.88 -22.21
CA ASN A 25 -3.90 -7.62 -21.24
C ASN A 25 -3.75 -8.77 -20.25
N SER A 26 -2.52 -9.23 -20.04
CA SER A 26 -2.19 -10.25 -19.04
C SER A 26 -2.43 -9.76 -17.60
N ILE A 27 -2.74 -10.72 -16.73
CA ILE A 27 -2.71 -10.53 -15.27
C ILE A 27 -1.32 -10.87 -14.78
N VAL A 28 -0.78 -10.08 -13.85
CA VAL A 28 0.53 -10.33 -13.25
C VAL A 28 0.33 -10.88 -11.85
N ILE A 29 0.88 -12.06 -11.59
CA ILE A 29 0.76 -12.75 -10.30
C ILE A 29 2.13 -13.16 -9.75
N SER A 30 2.19 -13.37 -8.45
CA SER A 30 3.29 -14.06 -7.78
C SER A 30 2.77 -15.34 -7.16
N VAL A 31 3.50 -16.44 -7.35
CA VAL A 31 3.17 -17.77 -6.87
C VAL A 31 4.33 -18.38 -6.10
N ASP A 32 4.02 -19.29 -5.19
CA ASP A 32 5.01 -20.14 -4.54
C ASP A 32 5.17 -21.45 -5.35
N ALA A 33 6.37 -21.72 -5.84
CA ALA A 33 6.68 -22.91 -6.64
C ALA A 33 6.29 -24.22 -5.94
N LYS A 34 6.40 -24.28 -4.60
CA LYS A 34 6.04 -25.47 -3.82
C LYS A 34 4.55 -25.81 -3.88
N ASN A 35 3.73 -24.84 -4.26
CA ASN A 35 2.28 -24.97 -4.29
C ASN A 35 1.70 -25.03 -5.70
N CYS A 36 2.53 -25.03 -6.74
CA CYS A 36 2.11 -24.98 -8.14
C CYS A 36 2.73 -26.15 -8.93
N GLN A 37 2.01 -26.60 -9.94
CA GLN A 37 2.54 -27.47 -10.98
C GLN A 37 2.64 -26.66 -12.27
N PHE A 38 3.70 -26.87 -13.05
CA PHE A 38 3.91 -26.18 -14.31
C PHE A 38 4.26 -27.18 -15.41
N ASP A 39 3.42 -27.24 -16.41
CA ASP A 39 3.63 -28.03 -17.60
C ASP A 39 4.23 -27.15 -18.69
N ARG A 40 5.54 -27.29 -18.92
CA ARG A 40 6.27 -26.51 -19.92
C ARG A 40 5.79 -26.82 -21.33
N ALA A 41 5.54 -25.79 -22.13
CA ALA A 41 5.29 -25.99 -23.55
C ALA A 41 6.59 -26.39 -24.28
N ASP A 42 6.46 -27.30 -25.22
CA ASP A 42 7.58 -27.65 -26.12
C ASP A 42 7.77 -26.52 -27.14
N THR A 43 8.83 -25.71 -26.94
CA THR A 43 9.15 -24.59 -27.80
C THR A 43 10.59 -24.71 -28.31
N GLN A 44 10.82 -24.36 -29.58
CA GLN A 44 12.18 -24.31 -30.14
C GLN A 44 13.00 -23.15 -29.59
N VAL A 45 12.33 -22.10 -29.07
CA VAL A 45 12.99 -20.92 -28.47
C VAL A 45 13.14 -21.14 -26.97
N LYS A 46 14.36 -21.20 -26.49
CA LYS A 46 14.69 -21.30 -25.06
C LYS A 46 15.05 -19.93 -24.52
N SER A 47 14.35 -19.49 -23.50
CA SER A 47 14.72 -18.31 -22.71
C SER A 47 15.46 -18.74 -21.44
N THR A 48 16.42 -17.93 -20.98
CA THR A 48 17.13 -18.14 -19.72
C THR A 48 16.38 -17.60 -18.52
N ILE A 49 15.37 -16.74 -18.75
CA ILE A 49 14.65 -16.00 -17.69
C ILE A 49 13.17 -16.29 -17.63
N SER A 50 12.60 -16.98 -18.63
CA SER A 50 11.17 -17.26 -18.69
C SER A 50 10.86 -18.57 -19.38
N ASP A 51 9.79 -19.19 -18.95
CA ASP A 51 9.21 -20.39 -19.57
C ASP A 51 7.76 -20.11 -19.98
N VAL A 52 7.31 -20.76 -21.04
CA VAL A 52 5.92 -20.74 -21.50
C VAL A 52 5.30 -22.11 -21.25
N GLY A 53 4.07 -22.13 -20.76
CA GLY A 53 3.38 -23.38 -20.47
C GLY A 53 2.08 -23.18 -19.74
N ILE A 54 1.58 -24.23 -19.13
CA ILE A 54 0.36 -24.25 -18.33
C ILE A 54 0.74 -24.27 -16.85
N LEU A 55 0.30 -23.24 -16.12
CA LEU A 55 0.47 -23.15 -14.67
C LEU A 55 -0.80 -23.65 -13.97
N HIS A 56 -0.68 -24.72 -13.20
CA HIS A 56 -1.74 -25.27 -12.37
C HIS A 56 -1.68 -24.68 -10.97
N LEU A 57 -2.71 -23.92 -10.62
CA LEU A 57 -2.85 -23.36 -9.27
C LEU A 57 -3.73 -24.28 -8.39
N PRO A 58 -3.37 -24.50 -7.12
CA PRO A 58 -4.22 -25.27 -6.22
C PRO A 58 -5.53 -24.55 -5.93
N LYS A 59 -6.63 -25.29 -5.86
CA LYS A 59 -7.97 -24.77 -5.49
C LYS A 59 -8.05 -24.43 -3.99
N LYS A 60 -7.23 -23.49 -3.54
CA LYS A 60 -7.23 -23.03 -2.15
C LYS A 60 -7.14 -21.50 -2.08
N TYR A 61 -7.64 -20.96 -0.98
CA TYR A 61 -7.54 -19.52 -0.70
C TYR A 61 -6.08 -19.07 -0.66
N LYS A 62 -5.78 -17.91 -1.27
CA LYS A 62 -4.42 -17.34 -1.38
C LYS A 62 -3.40 -18.22 -2.12
N SER A 63 -3.82 -18.93 -3.15
CA SER A 63 -2.91 -19.72 -4.00
C SER A 63 -1.95 -18.86 -4.84
N ALA A 64 -2.30 -17.61 -5.09
CA ALA A 64 -1.46 -16.62 -5.77
C ALA A 64 -1.70 -15.21 -5.24
N TYR A 65 -0.69 -14.35 -5.35
CA TYR A 65 -0.82 -12.91 -5.12
C TYR A 65 -0.96 -12.18 -6.44
N ILE A 66 -2.00 -11.37 -6.59
CA ILE A 66 -2.19 -10.54 -7.79
C ILE A 66 -1.36 -9.26 -7.62
N ILE A 67 -0.35 -9.10 -8.44
CA ILE A 67 0.51 -7.91 -8.48
C ILE A 67 -0.17 -6.82 -9.32
N ASP A 68 -0.65 -7.17 -10.53
CA ASP A 68 -1.46 -6.28 -11.36
C ASP A 68 -2.62 -7.04 -12.00
N GLY A 69 -3.69 -6.31 -12.31
CA GLY A 69 -4.87 -6.85 -12.98
C GLY A 69 -6.03 -7.24 -12.08
N GLN A 70 -6.08 -6.82 -10.80
CA GLN A 70 -7.20 -7.13 -9.88
C GLN A 70 -8.56 -6.77 -10.47
N HIS A 71 -8.73 -5.53 -10.99
CA HIS A 71 -10.00 -5.12 -11.58
C HIS A 71 -10.35 -5.95 -12.82
N ARG A 72 -9.34 -6.38 -13.59
CA ARG A 72 -9.51 -7.26 -14.76
C ARG A 72 -10.02 -8.63 -14.34
N LEU A 73 -9.35 -9.26 -13.38
CA LEU A 73 -9.74 -10.58 -12.89
C LEU A 73 -11.14 -10.59 -12.27
N TYR A 74 -11.42 -9.62 -11.38
CA TYR A 74 -12.73 -9.55 -10.72
C TYR A 74 -13.85 -9.09 -11.66
N GLY A 75 -13.58 -8.20 -12.61
CA GLY A 75 -14.55 -7.86 -13.66
C GLY A 75 -14.84 -9.05 -14.54
N TYR A 76 -13.81 -9.83 -14.93
CA TYR A 76 -13.97 -11.04 -15.73
C TYR A 76 -14.81 -12.11 -15.01
N SER A 77 -14.65 -12.27 -13.71
CA SER A 77 -15.38 -13.27 -12.91
C SER A 77 -16.90 -13.05 -12.87
N ASN A 78 -17.38 -11.89 -13.28
CA ASN A 78 -18.82 -11.57 -13.36
C ASN A 78 -19.39 -11.76 -14.78
N THR A 79 -18.56 -12.11 -15.76
CA THR A 79 -19.01 -12.28 -17.16
C THR A 79 -19.52 -13.67 -17.44
N SER A 80 -20.26 -13.80 -18.55
CA SER A 80 -20.71 -15.10 -19.09
C SER A 80 -19.54 -15.99 -19.55
N TYR A 81 -18.37 -15.41 -19.79
CA TYR A 81 -17.17 -16.09 -20.29
C TYR A 81 -16.25 -16.66 -19.21
N LYS A 82 -16.57 -16.48 -17.93
CA LYS A 82 -15.69 -16.84 -16.79
C LYS A 82 -15.26 -18.32 -16.76
N ASP A 83 -16.10 -19.23 -17.24
CA ASP A 83 -15.88 -20.67 -17.20
C ASP A 83 -15.43 -21.25 -18.56
N THR A 84 -15.48 -20.46 -19.63
CA THR A 84 -15.25 -20.93 -21.01
C THR A 84 -13.97 -20.37 -21.62
N ASN A 85 -13.50 -19.20 -21.14
CA ASN A 85 -12.33 -18.55 -21.70
C ASN A 85 -11.14 -18.58 -20.74
N THR A 86 -9.96 -18.44 -21.34
CA THR A 86 -8.69 -18.30 -20.61
C THR A 86 -8.21 -16.86 -20.62
N ILE A 87 -7.52 -16.47 -19.56
CA ILE A 87 -6.87 -15.15 -19.45
C ILE A 87 -5.36 -15.35 -19.46
N PRO A 88 -4.60 -14.59 -20.27
CA PRO A 88 -3.15 -14.65 -20.25
C PRO A 88 -2.60 -14.17 -18.90
N VAL A 89 -1.64 -14.91 -18.36
CA VAL A 89 -1.04 -14.64 -17.05
C VAL A 89 0.48 -14.59 -17.18
N VAL A 90 1.09 -13.59 -16.56
CA VAL A 90 2.53 -13.56 -16.28
C VAL A 90 2.73 -13.90 -14.81
N ALA A 91 3.32 -15.07 -14.55
CA ALA A 91 3.54 -15.57 -13.21
C ALA A 91 5.02 -15.44 -12.80
N PHE A 92 5.28 -14.75 -11.72
CA PHE A 92 6.57 -14.70 -11.05
C PHE A 92 6.60 -15.74 -9.95
N VAL A 93 7.66 -16.51 -9.88
CA VAL A 93 7.80 -17.62 -8.94
C VAL A 93 8.70 -17.23 -7.79
N ASN A 94 8.26 -17.50 -6.56
CA ASN A 94 9.03 -17.30 -5.32
C ASN A 94 9.50 -15.86 -5.05
N LEU A 95 8.77 -14.84 -5.54
CA LEU A 95 9.09 -13.45 -5.17
C LEU A 95 8.93 -13.24 -3.66
N SER A 96 9.93 -12.63 -3.06
CA SER A 96 9.82 -12.07 -1.71
C SER A 96 8.75 -10.98 -1.65
N ARG A 97 8.29 -10.64 -0.45
CA ARG A 97 7.32 -9.56 -0.26
C ARG A 97 7.82 -8.23 -0.80
N GLU A 98 9.11 -7.96 -0.62
CA GLU A 98 9.76 -6.76 -1.11
C GLU A 98 9.75 -6.68 -2.64
N GLU A 99 10.12 -7.76 -3.32
CA GLU A 99 10.11 -7.83 -4.78
C GLU A 99 8.70 -7.69 -5.35
N GLN A 100 7.68 -8.29 -4.72
CA GLN A 100 6.28 -8.12 -5.10
C GLN A 100 5.85 -6.65 -5.07
N VAL A 101 6.24 -5.91 -4.01
CA VAL A 101 5.91 -4.49 -3.87
C VAL A 101 6.70 -3.64 -4.86
N LYS A 102 7.99 -3.91 -5.07
CA LYS A 102 8.79 -3.22 -6.10
C LYS A 102 8.17 -3.38 -7.49
N LEU A 103 7.83 -4.60 -7.86
CA LEU A 103 7.21 -4.90 -9.16
C LEU A 103 5.84 -4.21 -9.31
N PHE A 104 5.00 -4.26 -8.26
CA PHE A 104 3.74 -3.53 -8.25
C PHE A 104 3.94 -2.03 -8.48
N MET A 105 4.91 -1.41 -7.82
CA MET A 105 5.21 0.01 -7.98
C MET A 105 5.67 0.32 -9.41
N GLN A 106 6.61 -0.45 -9.97
CA GLN A 106 7.14 -0.27 -11.31
C GLN A 106 6.05 -0.36 -12.39
N ILE A 107 5.17 -1.36 -12.31
CA ILE A 107 4.07 -1.53 -13.27
C ILE A 107 3.09 -0.35 -13.19
N ASN A 108 2.76 0.11 -11.99
CA ASN A 108 1.77 1.18 -11.82
C ASN A 108 2.32 2.58 -12.07
N GLU A 109 3.63 2.81 -11.92
CA GLU A 109 4.25 4.11 -12.25
C GLU A 109 4.12 4.47 -13.73
N ASN A 110 4.12 3.47 -14.60
CA ASN A 110 4.02 3.66 -16.04
C ASN A 110 2.57 3.76 -16.56
N GLN A 111 1.56 3.40 -15.76
CA GLN A 111 0.15 3.37 -16.23
C GLN A 111 -0.70 4.57 -15.78
N LYS A 112 -0.50 5.09 -14.63
CA LYS A 112 -1.10 6.31 -14.06
C LYS A 112 -0.39 6.61 -12.75
N ALA A 113 -0.05 7.86 -12.49
CA ALA A 113 0.60 8.22 -11.23
C ALA A 113 -0.14 7.61 -10.04
N VAL A 114 0.48 6.62 -9.39
CA VAL A 114 0.04 6.10 -8.10
C VAL A 114 -0.02 7.30 -7.15
N SER A 115 -1.10 7.48 -6.42
CA SER A 115 -1.20 8.60 -5.48
C SER A 115 0.03 8.60 -4.58
N LYS A 116 0.53 9.79 -4.24
CA LYS A 116 1.69 9.92 -3.35
C LYS A 116 1.49 9.15 -2.05
N ASP A 117 0.27 9.17 -1.52
CA ASP A 117 -0.09 8.50 -0.27
C ASP A 117 -0.04 6.97 -0.37
N LEU A 118 -0.49 6.37 -1.49
CA LEU A 118 -0.35 4.92 -1.69
C LEU A 118 1.11 4.50 -1.83
N LYS A 119 1.96 5.33 -2.47
CA LYS A 119 3.42 5.09 -2.51
C LYS A 119 4.01 5.11 -1.10
N GLU A 120 3.59 6.05 -0.25
CA GLU A 120 4.06 6.15 1.13
C GLU A 120 3.66 4.93 1.96
N THR A 121 2.43 4.43 1.80
CA THR A 121 1.96 3.22 2.48
C THR A 121 2.82 2.00 2.13
N LEU A 122 3.12 1.82 0.84
CA LEU A 122 3.94 0.71 0.36
C LEU A 122 5.40 0.83 0.79
N LYS A 123 5.95 2.06 0.76
CA LYS A 123 7.31 2.33 1.24
C LYS A 123 7.47 2.06 2.73
N ALA A 124 6.47 2.38 3.55
CA ALA A 124 6.52 2.14 5.00
C ALA A 124 6.77 0.66 5.34
N ASP A 125 6.18 -0.25 4.56
CA ASP A 125 6.41 -1.70 4.75
C ASP A 125 7.81 -2.12 4.29
N LEU A 126 8.28 -1.58 3.15
CA LEU A 126 9.56 -1.94 2.55
C LEU A 126 10.76 -1.44 3.36
N LEU A 127 10.68 -0.20 3.83
CA LEU A 127 11.81 0.48 4.44
C LEU A 127 11.94 0.21 5.94
N TRP A 128 11.00 -0.56 6.53
CA TRP A 128 11.04 -0.91 7.95
C TRP A 128 12.27 -1.72 8.34
N THR A 129 12.70 -2.60 7.45
CA THR A 129 13.88 -3.48 7.64
C THR A 129 15.11 -2.98 6.90
N SER A 130 15.10 -1.73 6.41
CA SER A 130 16.27 -1.15 5.74
C SER A 130 17.45 -1.03 6.69
N GLU A 131 18.66 -1.19 6.16
CA GLU A 131 19.91 -0.93 6.91
C GLU A 131 20.20 0.58 7.07
N ARG A 132 19.45 1.43 6.39
CA ARG A 132 19.63 2.89 6.40
C ARG A 132 18.69 3.55 7.38
N TYR A 133 19.25 4.30 8.33
CA TYR A 133 18.45 5.00 9.35
C TYR A 133 17.48 6.05 8.78
N ASP A 134 17.87 6.79 7.73
CA ASP A 134 16.97 7.76 7.09
C ASP A 134 15.73 7.09 6.46
N GLU A 135 15.90 5.91 5.88
CA GLU A 135 14.81 5.09 5.35
C GLU A 135 13.93 4.51 6.45
N GLN A 136 14.54 4.02 7.53
CA GLN A 136 13.81 3.54 8.70
C GLN A 136 12.93 4.65 9.32
N ILE A 137 13.44 5.87 9.44
CA ILE A 137 12.66 7.02 9.95
C ILE A 137 11.56 7.40 8.97
N ASP A 138 11.81 7.28 7.67
CA ASP A 138 10.78 7.51 6.66
C ASP A 138 9.64 6.51 6.79
N ALA A 139 9.95 5.24 7.01
CA ALA A 139 8.98 4.17 7.28
C ALA A 139 8.22 4.41 8.59
N LEU A 140 8.92 4.72 9.67
CA LEU A 140 8.34 4.99 11.00
C LEU A 140 7.30 6.12 10.93
N THR A 141 7.67 7.24 10.35
CA THR A 141 6.78 8.41 10.26
C THR A 141 5.59 8.16 9.35
N SER A 142 5.77 7.42 8.25
CA SER A 142 4.68 6.99 7.39
C SER A 142 3.72 6.05 8.12
N ARG A 143 4.25 5.07 8.84
CA ARG A 143 3.43 4.08 9.57
C ARG A 143 2.62 4.70 10.69
N ILE A 144 3.20 5.70 11.42
CA ILE A 144 2.46 6.48 12.41
C ILE A 144 1.29 7.22 11.76
N ALA A 145 1.54 7.97 10.68
CA ALA A 145 0.51 8.72 9.97
C ALA A 145 -0.63 7.82 9.46
N ILE A 146 -0.29 6.68 8.86
CA ILE A 146 -1.26 5.69 8.38
C ILE A 146 -2.08 5.13 9.54
N THR A 147 -1.42 4.74 10.63
CA THR A 147 -2.10 4.17 11.80
C THR A 147 -3.06 5.17 12.45
N LEU A 148 -2.69 6.45 12.53
CA LEU A 148 -3.57 7.51 13.03
C LEU A 148 -4.81 7.68 12.14
N GLY A 149 -4.70 7.46 10.84
CA GLY A 149 -5.84 7.54 9.92
C GLY A 149 -6.72 6.29 9.84
N GLU A 150 -6.16 5.10 10.12
CA GLU A 150 -6.87 3.83 10.00
C GLU A 150 -7.40 3.26 11.33
N SER A 151 -6.83 3.68 12.46
CA SER A 151 -7.25 3.18 13.77
C SER A 151 -8.55 3.82 14.23
N ARG A 152 -9.58 3.01 14.48
CA ARG A 152 -10.91 3.48 14.93
C ARG A 152 -10.90 4.23 16.25
N ASN A 153 -9.92 4.00 17.09
CA ASN A 153 -9.71 4.71 18.36
C ASN A 153 -8.90 6.01 18.21
N SER A 154 -8.51 6.37 17.00
CA SER A 154 -7.82 7.63 16.72
C SER A 154 -8.83 8.73 16.37
N PRO A 155 -8.70 9.93 16.95
CA PRO A 155 -9.50 11.09 16.55
C PRO A 155 -9.29 11.55 15.10
N LEU A 156 -8.23 11.06 14.44
CA LEU A 156 -7.94 11.29 13.02
C LEU A 156 -8.43 10.15 12.11
N TYR A 157 -9.20 9.20 12.66
CA TYR A 157 -9.77 8.11 11.85
C TYR A 157 -10.57 8.65 10.66
N GLY A 158 -10.23 8.18 9.46
CA GLY A 158 -10.84 8.61 8.19
C GLY A 158 -10.54 10.06 7.77
N LYS A 159 -9.77 10.84 8.54
CA LYS A 159 -9.42 12.24 8.24
C LYS A 159 -8.08 12.39 7.49
N ILE A 160 -7.29 11.33 7.40
CA ILE A 160 -6.00 11.31 6.68
C ILE A 160 -6.20 10.63 5.33
N ASN A 161 -5.70 11.25 4.27
CA ASN A 161 -5.74 10.69 2.92
C ASN A 161 -4.77 9.53 2.80
N ILE A 162 -5.30 8.30 2.83
CA ILE A 162 -4.54 7.06 2.70
C ILE A 162 -4.92 6.37 1.40
N GLY A 163 -4.11 6.60 0.35
CA GLY A 163 -4.29 5.97 -0.94
C GLY A 163 -5.25 6.69 -1.89
N GLN A 164 -6.53 6.49 -1.80
CA GLN A 164 -7.53 7.03 -2.74
C GLN A 164 -8.64 7.85 -2.06
N ASP A 165 -8.55 8.03 -0.76
CA ASP A 165 -9.55 8.75 0.01
C ASP A 165 -9.42 10.27 -0.22
N LYS A 166 -10.55 10.96 -0.22
CA LYS A 166 -10.58 12.42 -0.28
C LYS A 166 -10.64 12.96 1.16
N ALA A 167 -9.53 12.89 1.86
CA ALA A 167 -9.40 13.48 3.18
C ALA A 167 -8.50 14.72 3.13
N GLU A 168 -8.69 15.65 4.05
CA GLU A 168 -7.97 16.93 4.05
C GLU A 168 -6.51 16.79 4.50
N LEU A 169 -6.26 15.91 5.47
CA LEU A 169 -4.92 15.69 6.00
C LEU A 169 -4.13 14.77 5.06
N THR A 170 -2.84 15.07 4.89
CA THR A 170 -1.94 14.26 4.08
C THR A 170 -0.92 13.53 4.95
N ILE A 171 -0.54 12.32 4.57
CA ILE A 171 0.55 11.57 5.19
C ILE A 171 1.83 12.41 5.21
N GLN A 172 2.13 13.15 4.14
CA GLN A 172 3.34 13.95 4.03
C GLN A 172 3.45 15.04 5.10
N ASN A 173 2.34 15.72 5.43
CA ASN A 173 2.37 16.76 6.45
C ASN A 173 2.63 16.20 7.85
N ILE A 174 2.00 15.06 8.17
CA ILE A 174 2.24 14.38 9.46
C ILE A 174 3.69 13.89 9.54
N LYS A 175 4.22 13.32 8.47
CA LYS A 175 5.63 12.92 8.38
C LYS A 175 6.57 14.09 8.60
N LEU A 176 6.28 15.23 7.96
CA LEU A 176 7.10 16.43 8.09
C LEU A 176 7.09 16.97 9.52
N ALA A 177 5.93 17.01 10.16
CA ALA A 177 5.79 17.39 11.56
C ALA A 177 6.59 16.47 12.47
N LEU A 178 6.44 15.14 12.34
CA LEU A 178 7.17 14.15 13.11
C LEU A 178 8.69 14.24 12.92
N LYS A 179 9.16 14.45 11.68
CA LYS A 179 10.60 14.60 11.40
C LYS A 179 11.20 15.89 11.98
N ARG A 180 10.39 16.93 12.14
CA ARG A 180 10.82 18.20 12.74
C ARG A 180 10.64 18.24 14.25
N SER A 181 9.83 17.34 14.79
CA SER A 181 9.66 17.22 16.23
C SER A 181 10.96 16.70 16.87
N LYS A 182 11.12 16.96 18.15
CA LYS A 182 12.25 16.43 18.94
C LYS A 182 12.07 14.97 19.35
N PHE A 183 10.97 14.34 19.01
CA PHE A 183 10.70 12.94 19.39
C PHE A 183 11.67 11.96 18.71
N ILE A 184 12.04 12.24 17.46
CA ILE A 184 12.84 11.30 16.64
C ILE A 184 14.33 11.68 16.65
N GLY A 185 14.68 12.97 16.77
CA GLY A 185 16.06 13.43 16.67
C GLY A 185 16.55 13.55 15.22
N LYS A 186 17.85 13.44 15.00
CA LYS A 186 18.47 13.59 13.68
C LYS A 186 19.20 12.31 13.26
N VAL A 187 18.93 11.90 12.04
CA VAL A 187 19.55 10.72 11.43
C VAL A 187 20.09 11.05 10.04
N SER A 188 21.18 10.39 9.67
CA SER A 188 21.68 10.32 8.30
C SER A 188 21.59 8.88 7.80
N LYS A 189 22.03 8.63 6.56
CA LYS A 189 21.95 7.27 5.97
C LYS A 189 22.57 6.20 6.87
N ASN A 190 23.72 6.46 7.46
CA ASN A 190 24.56 5.45 8.07
C ASN A 190 24.69 5.59 9.60
N LYS A 191 24.11 6.64 10.20
CA LYS A 191 24.21 6.87 11.64
C LYS A 191 23.06 7.70 12.22
N ILE A 192 22.83 7.51 13.50
CA ILE A 192 22.04 8.41 14.34
C ILE A 192 22.98 9.56 14.77
N GLU A 193 22.67 10.79 14.34
CA GLU A 193 23.47 11.97 14.65
C GLU A 193 23.09 12.55 16.01
N GLU A 194 21.78 12.54 16.31
CA GLU A 194 21.23 13.04 17.57
C GLU A 194 20.04 12.17 17.96
N LEU A 195 20.06 11.61 19.16
CA LEU A 195 18.93 10.84 19.69
C LEU A 195 17.72 11.73 19.93
N GLY A 196 16.55 11.24 19.62
CA GLY A 196 15.29 11.90 19.93
C GLY A 196 14.87 11.69 21.38
N LEU A 197 13.82 12.37 21.81
CA LEU A 197 13.22 12.16 23.12
C LEU A 197 12.66 10.74 23.29
N VAL A 198 12.26 10.10 22.20
CA VAL A 198 11.66 8.76 22.17
C VAL A 198 12.49 7.79 21.34
N TYR A 199 12.96 8.22 20.19
CA TYR A 199 13.74 7.34 19.30
C TYR A 199 15.15 7.13 19.82
N ASN A 200 15.45 5.88 20.13
CA ASN A 200 16.74 5.41 20.64
C ASN A 200 17.40 4.34 19.72
N GLY A 201 16.95 4.24 18.47
CA GLY A 201 17.38 3.21 17.52
C GLY A 201 16.43 2.02 17.44
N ASN A 202 15.41 1.92 18.30
CA ASN A 202 14.39 0.88 18.26
C ASN A 202 13.11 1.40 17.62
N LEU A 203 12.81 0.94 16.39
CA LEU A 203 11.65 1.38 15.62
C LEU A 203 10.33 0.92 16.23
N ASP A 204 10.25 -0.34 16.68
CA ASP A 204 9.00 -0.92 17.21
C ASP A 204 8.59 -0.20 18.51
N PHE A 205 9.55 -0.02 19.42
CA PHE A 205 9.32 0.74 20.65
C PHE A 205 8.86 2.16 20.34
N THR A 206 9.57 2.85 19.44
CA THR A 206 9.26 4.24 19.08
C THR A 206 7.89 4.36 18.42
N PHE A 207 7.56 3.44 17.53
CA PHE A 207 6.25 3.37 16.88
C PHE A 207 5.12 3.22 17.90
N ASP A 208 5.23 2.24 18.78
CA ASP A 208 4.18 1.96 19.77
C ASP A 208 4.01 3.11 20.77
N TRP A 209 5.12 3.70 21.19
CA TRP A 209 5.08 4.85 22.10
C TRP A 209 4.42 6.06 21.44
N LEU A 210 4.89 6.47 20.26
CA LEU A 210 4.37 7.66 19.55
C LEU A 210 2.91 7.48 19.13
N LYS A 211 2.55 6.29 18.61
CA LYS A 211 1.17 5.95 18.29
C LYS A 211 0.23 6.17 19.49
N ASN A 212 0.58 5.59 20.63
CA ASN A 212 -0.24 5.70 21.84
C ASN A 212 -0.26 7.13 22.40
N PHE A 213 0.86 7.82 22.35
CA PHE A 213 0.97 9.22 22.78
C PHE A 213 0.06 10.12 21.93
N PHE A 214 0.15 10.03 20.59
CA PHE A 214 -0.66 10.87 19.72
C PHE A 214 -2.15 10.52 19.77
N ILE A 215 -2.54 9.26 19.85
CA ILE A 215 -3.95 8.89 20.00
C ILE A 215 -4.50 9.54 21.28
N LYS A 216 -3.82 9.42 22.43
CA LYS A 216 -4.28 9.98 23.71
C LYS A 216 -4.27 11.52 23.72
N SER A 217 -3.23 12.14 23.19
CA SER A 217 -3.10 13.61 23.19
C SER A 217 -4.14 14.25 22.25
N LEU A 218 -4.34 13.66 21.08
CA LEU A 218 -5.34 14.14 20.14
C LEU A 218 -6.77 13.88 20.63
N ASP A 219 -7.02 12.76 21.34
CA ASP A 219 -8.30 12.47 21.97
C ASP A 219 -8.63 13.48 23.07
N TYR A 220 -7.65 13.83 23.90
CA TYR A 220 -7.80 14.89 24.88
C TYR A 220 -8.13 16.23 24.23
N LEU A 221 -7.43 16.61 23.15
CA LEU A 221 -7.73 17.85 22.42
C LEU A 221 -9.13 17.79 21.79
N ALA A 222 -9.44 16.72 21.08
CA ALA A 222 -10.76 16.54 20.43
C ALA A 222 -11.91 16.65 21.43
N SER A 223 -11.73 16.14 22.64
CA SER A 223 -12.75 16.20 23.71
C SER A 223 -12.92 17.60 24.31
N ASN A 224 -11.85 18.41 24.33
CA ASN A 224 -11.90 19.76 24.92
C ASN A 224 -12.31 20.85 23.92
N ILE A 225 -12.24 20.60 22.62
CA ILE A 225 -12.59 21.53 21.53
C ILE A 225 -13.50 20.85 20.51
N GLU A 226 -14.52 20.16 21.00
CA GLU A 226 -15.35 19.24 20.20
C GLU A 226 -16.00 19.91 18.99
N GLU A 227 -16.51 21.13 19.15
CA GLU A 227 -17.16 21.88 18.06
C GLU A 227 -16.17 22.19 16.92
N ASP A 228 -15.01 22.72 17.28
CA ASP A 228 -13.95 23.02 16.30
C ASP A 228 -13.38 21.75 15.67
N TRP A 229 -13.22 20.67 16.45
CA TRP A 229 -12.71 19.39 15.97
C TRP A 229 -13.60 18.71 14.93
N LYS A 230 -14.92 18.87 15.08
CA LYS A 230 -15.92 18.29 14.18
C LYS A 230 -16.29 19.18 13.00
N SER A 231 -15.88 20.45 13.03
CA SER A 231 -16.20 21.40 11.97
C SER A 231 -15.49 21.07 10.66
N ASP A 232 -16.21 21.08 9.55
CA ASP A 232 -15.64 20.94 8.19
C ASP A 232 -14.70 22.09 7.82
N LYS A 233 -14.72 23.20 8.58
CA LYS A 233 -13.85 24.35 8.41
C LYS A 233 -12.82 24.48 9.54
N SER A 234 -12.56 23.40 10.27
CA SER A 234 -11.60 23.41 11.38
C SER A 234 -10.21 23.81 10.91
N LEU A 235 -9.67 24.87 11.47
CA LEU A 235 -8.25 25.21 11.29
C LEU A 235 -7.35 24.25 12.05
N ILE A 236 -7.85 23.62 13.10
CA ILE A 236 -7.11 22.69 13.96
C ILE A 236 -6.94 21.34 13.27
N VAL A 237 -8.02 20.80 12.68
CA VAL A 237 -7.99 19.56 11.90
C VAL A 237 -7.66 19.86 10.43
N SER A 238 -6.74 20.74 10.20
CA SER A 238 -6.15 21.06 8.91
C SER A 238 -4.69 20.59 8.85
N ASN A 239 -4.11 20.58 7.67
CA ASN A 239 -2.69 20.24 7.52
C ASN A 239 -1.77 21.14 8.37
N ASN A 240 -2.06 22.45 8.44
CA ASN A 240 -1.28 23.39 9.22
C ASN A 240 -1.54 23.26 10.73
N GLY A 241 -2.80 23.02 11.11
CA GLY A 241 -3.16 22.84 12.52
C GLY A 241 -2.53 21.58 13.12
N ILE A 242 -2.69 20.44 12.47
CA ILE A 242 -2.07 19.18 12.92
C ILE A 242 -0.53 19.26 12.90
N TYR A 243 0.05 19.96 11.91
CA TYR A 243 1.49 20.22 11.90
C TYR A 243 1.96 21.02 13.11
N GLY A 244 1.17 21.98 13.58
CA GLY A 244 1.51 22.78 14.75
C GLY A 244 1.28 22.06 16.09
N ILE A 245 0.46 21.00 16.12
CA ILE A 245 0.18 20.19 17.31
C ILE A 245 1.25 19.11 17.53
N ILE A 246 1.78 18.52 16.45
CA ILE A 246 2.82 17.49 16.47
C ILE A 246 4.21 18.12 16.65
#